data_6e293f1e868c0667c56feb8ebb389e56
#
_entry.id   6e293f1e868c0667c56feb8ebb389e56
#
_cell.length_a   1.000
_cell.length_b   1.000
_cell.length_c   1.000
_cell.angle_alpha   90.00
_cell.angle_beta   90.00
_cell.angle_gamma   90.00
#
_symmetry.space_group_name_H-M   'P 1'
#
loop_
_entity.id
_entity.type
_entity.pdbx_description
1 polymer ?
#
loop_
_entity_poly.entity_id
_entity_poly.type
_entity_poly.pdbx_seq_one_letter_code
_entity_poly.pdbx_strand_id
1 'polypeptide(L)'
;MKRILAILSGVLVLGFNTYAGNPDRRGEAGAYELLMNGWAKSSGFWTMNTASIGGLEAERLNVAGLAQVKKTEIAASYTLWMQGSGVGVAHAGIAQGFKEVNTVALSIQALNLGTIERTTTSNPEGGIGTYKPTFLNIGVSFAREFSNSISGGVTLRLINEGLGNLNAFGFSVDAGLQYVTGPKDNIHFGVSLRNVGTPMKFKGDALANSVQIVSATTYQLTVDNKANKFELPTQLNIGAAYDIWMGKKKEVKPNEYKQDYRITALANFASNAFGNDHYGVGLEFGWKEMLMIRGAYRFESGLFKDETRVNVYTGLAAGFTFDAPLKKDGSTRLSIDYSFRATKTFLGTHAIGLRFKL
;
A
#
# COMPACT_ATOMS: atom_id res chain seq x y z
N MET A 1 -22.09 23.93 -12.22
CA MET A 1 -20.71 24.29 -11.84
C MET A 1 -20.62 25.06 -10.54
N LYS A 2 -21.24 26.23 -10.34
CA LYS A 2 -21.14 27.04 -9.11
C LYS A 2 -21.57 26.28 -7.82
N ARG A 3 -22.60 25.43 -7.85
CA ARG A 3 -23.06 24.65 -6.68
C ARG A 3 -22.10 23.49 -6.32
N ILE A 4 -21.43 22.91 -7.30
CA ILE A 4 -20.42 21.84 -7.06
C ILE A 4 -19.16 22.45 -6.47
N LEU A 5 -18.73 23.63 -6.94
CA LEU A 5 -17.61 24.37 -6.35
C LEU A 5 -17.88 24.78 -4.90
N ALA A 6 -19.11 25.19 -4.57
CA ALA A 6 -19.53 25.56 -3.21
C ALA A 6 -19.57 24.35 -2.26
N ILE A 7 -19.93 23.17 -2.75
CA ILE A 7 -19.89 21.92 -1.95
C ILE A 7 -18.46 21.47 -1.72
N LEU A 8 -17.59 21.52 -2.75
CA LEU A 8 -16.16 21.22 -2.60
C LEU A 8 -15.46 22.19 -1.65
N SER A 9 -15.76 23.51 -1.73
CA SER A 9 -15.18 24.48 -0.81
C SER A 9 -15.71 24.32 0.63
N GLY A 10 -16.97 23.93 0.82
CA GLY A 10 -17.54 23.64 2.13
C GLY A 10 -16.93 22.42 2.81
N VAL A 11 -16.65 21.35 2.05
CA VAL A 11 -15.96 20.16 2.56
C VAL A 11 -14.50 20.46 2.91
N LEU A 12 -13.84 21.34 2.14
CA LEU A 12 -12.44 21.72 2.40
C LEU A 12 -12.28 22.53 3.71
N VAL A 13 -13.27 23.32 4.09
CA VAL A 13 -13.20 24.20 5.28
C VAL A 13 -13.52 23.45 6.58
N LEU A 14 -14.31 22.38 6.54
CA LEU A 14 -14.70 21.62 7.74
C LEU A 14 -13.65 20.59 8.20
N GLY A 15 -12.60 20.33 7.41
CA GLY A 15 -11.63 19.25 7.66
C GLY A 15 -10.41 19.63 8.54
N PHE A 16 -10.20 20.89 8.91
CA PHE A 16 -8.89 21.30 9.42
C PHE A 16 -8.65 21.14 10.93
N ASN A 17 -9.60 20.64 11.71
CA ASN A 17 -9.42 20.53 13.17
C ASN A 17 -9.87 19.20 13.80
N THR A 18 -10.12 18.14 13.02
CA THR A 18 -10.45 16.82 13.58
C THR A 18 -9.25 15.90 13.40
N TYR A 19 -8.55 15.60 14.49
CA TYR A 19 -7.57 14.51 14.52
C TYR A 19 -8.35 13.21 14.74
N ALA A 20 -8.38 12.34 13.73
CA ALA A 20 -8.93 10.99 13.87
C ALA A 20 -7.79 9.97 14.14
N GLY A 21 -6.56 10.29 13.73
CA GLY A 21 -5.36 9.53 14.06
C GLY A 21 -4.89 9.76 15.49
N ASN A 22 -4.07 8.85 15.98
CA ASN A 22 -3.53 8.94 17.34
C ASN A 22 -2.00 9.01 17.33
N PRO A 23 -1.42 10.23 17.18
CA PRO A 23 0.02 10.42 17.16
C PRO A 23 0.71 10.08 18.50
N ASP A 24 -0.02 10.08 19.63
CA ASP A 24 0.53 9.76 20.95
C ASP A 24 0.86 8.27 21.08
N ARG A 25 0.24 7.42 20.25
CA ARG A 25 0.52 5.98 20.19
C ARG A 25 1.65 5.58 19.23
N ARG A 26 2.43 6.54 18.74
CA ARG A 26 3.60 6.23 17.90
C ARG A 26 4.58 5.33 18.61
N GLY A 27 5.05 4.26 17.92
CA GLY A 27 5.98 3.30 18.48
C GLY A 27 5.32 2.11 19.19
N GLU A 28 4.00 2.12 19.41
CA GLU A 28 3.28 0.97 19.97
C GLU A 28 2.98 -0.11 18.92
N ALA A 29 2.86 0.25 17.65
CA ALA A 29 2.72 -0.69 16.55
C ALA A 29 4.07 -1.16 16.02
N GLY A 30 4.12 -2.40 15.54
CA GLY A 30 5.17 -2.95 14.69
C GLY A 30 4.63 -3.25 13.28
N ALA A 31 5.31 -4.13 12.56
CA ALA A 31 4.92 -4.56 11.22
C ALA A 31 4.62 -3.40 10.25
N TYR A 32 5.43 -2.32 10.30
CA TYR A 32 5.26 -1.13 9.48
C TYR A 32 5.44 -1.39 7.98
N GLU A 33 6.01 -2.51 7.58
CA GLU A 33 6.03 -2.97 6.17
C GLU A 33 4.61 -3.18 5.61
N LEU A 34 3.60 -3.35 6.48
CA LEU A 34 2.19 -3.37 6.09
C LEU A 34 1.70 -2.02 5.54
N LEU A 35 2.32 -0.91 5.89
CA LEU A 35 2.05 0.42 5.33
C LEU A 35 2.90 0.71 4.08
N MET A 36 3.93 -0.10 3.81
CA MET A 36 4.75 0.05 2.62
C MET A 36 4.03 -0.55 1.41
N ASN A 37 3.80 0.29 0.40
CA ASN A 37 3.20 -0.17 -0.85
C ASN A 37 4.30 -0.42 -1.89
N GLY A 38 4.44 -1.67 -2.30
CA GLY A 38 5.37 -2.07 -3.35
C GLY A 38 4.81 -1.97 -4.78
N TRP A 39 3.50 -1.73 -4.96
CA TRP A 39 2.89 -1.61 -6.27
C TRP A 39 3.19 -0.27 -6.93
N ALA A 40 3.72 -0.29 -8.15
CA ALA A 40 4.21 0.91 -8.82
C ALA A 40 3.09 1.89 -9.19
N LYS A 41 1.97 1.44 -9.72
CA LYS A 41 0.89 2.32 -10.19
C LYS A 41 0.28 3.12 -9.04
N SER A 42 -0.17 2.47 -7.97
CA SER A 42 -0.76 3.13 -6.81
C SER A 42 0.24 3.95 -6.00
N SER A 43 1.53 3.62 -6.04
CA SER A 43 2.60 4.43 -5.46
C SER A 43 2.72 5.81 -6.07
N GLY A 44 2.40 5.96 -7.37
CA GLY A 44 2.36 7.26 -8.05
C GLY A 44 1.24 8.19 -7.57
N PHE A 45 0.29 7.65 -6.79
CA PHE A 45 -0.75 8.40 -6.09
C PHE A 45 -0.54 8.48 -4.58
N TRP A 46 0.64 8.17 -4.07
CA TRP A 46 0.86 8.00 -2.63
C TRP A 46 -0.04 6.93 -1.99
N THR A 47 -0.52 5.95 -2.75
CA THR A 47 -1.49 4.96 -2.25
C THR A 47 -2.78 5.64 -1.75
N MET A 48 -3.21 6.72 -2.43
CA MET A 48 -4.38 7.53 -2.04
C MET A 48 -5.52 7.43 -3.04
N ASN A 49 -5.49 6.45 -3.91
CA ASN A 49 -6.52 6.18 -4.90
C ASN A 49 -7.56 5.13 -4.43
N THR A 50 -7.94 5.18 -3.16
CA THR A 50 -8.87 4.22 -2.51
C THR A 50 -10.18 4.05 -3.27
N ALA A 51 -10.70 5.13 -3.87
CA ALA A 51 -11.95 5.12 -4.64
C ALA A 51 -11.79 4.59 -6.07
N SER A 52 -10.61 4.75 -6.69
CA SER A 52 -10.39 4.46 -8.11
C SER A 52 -9.39 3.33 -8.38
N ILE A 53 -8.85 2.72 -7.34
CA ILE A 53 -7.93 1.59 -7.51
C ILE A 53 -8.67 0.38 -8.06
N GLY A 54 -8.06 -0.30 -9.03
CA GLY A 54 -8.57 -1.54 -9.60
C GLY A 54 -7.46 -2.47 -10.05
N GLY A 55 -7.81 -3.73 -10.29
CA GLY A 55 -6.86 -4.77 -10.62
C GLY A 55 -6.22 -5.41 -9.39
N LEU A 56 -5.17 -6.22 -9.61
CA LEU A 56 -4.51 -7.00 -8.56
C LEU A 56 -3.96 -6.12 -7.42
N GLU A 57 -3.42 -4.95 -7.73
CA GLU A 57 -2.87 -4.04 -6.70
C GLU A 57 -3.90 -3.46 -5.72
N ALA A 58 -5.20 -3.61 -6.05
CA ALA A 58 -6.29 -3.22 -5.15
C ALA A 58 -6.30 -4.02 -3.85
N GLU A 59 -5.76 -5.24 -3.85
CA GLU A 59 -5.64 -6.10 -2.67
C GLU A 59 -4.89 -5.41 -1.52
N ARG A 60 -4.03 -4.43 -1.85
CA ARG A 60 -3.18 -3.75 -0.87
C ARG A 60 -3.78 -2.45 -0.34
N LEU A 61 -4.72 -1.82 -1.03
CA LEU A 61 -5.30 -0.55 -0.63
C LEU A 61 -6.80 -0.63 -0.38
N ASN A 62 -7.56 -1.09 -1.37
CA ASN A 62 -9.00 -1.29 -1.25
C ASN A 62 -9.38 -2.53 -2.06
N VAL A 63 -9.53 -3.63 -1.37
CA VAL A 63 -9.74 -4.96 -1.98
C VAL A 63 -10.99 -5.03 -2.86
N ALA A 64 -11.96 -4.11 -2.69
CA ALA A 64 -13.14 -4.04 -3.56
C ALA A 64 -12.77 -3.84 -5.04
N GLY A 65 -11.69 -3.08 -5.33
CA GLY A 65 -11.21 -2.86 -6.69
C GLY A 65 -10.69 -4.11 -7.40
N LEU A 66 -10.42 -5.19 -6.66
CA LEU A 66 -10.06 -6.49 -7.22
C LEU A 66 -11.20 -7.09 -8.06
N ALA A 67 -12.47 -6.77 -7.76
CA ALA A 67 -13.63 -7.22 -8.52
C ALA A 67 -13.63 -6.78 -10.00
N GLN A 68 -12.81 -5.77 -10.34
CA GLN A 68 -12.62 -5.33 -11.73
C GLN A 68 -11.82 -6.33 -12.59
N VAL A 69 -11.14 -7.31 -11.97
CA VAL A 69 -10.43 -8.36 -12.70
C VAL A 69 -11.43 -9.42 -13.17
N LYS A 70 -11.74 -9.42 -14.46
CA LYS A 70 -12.77 -10.32 -15.03
C LYS A 70 -12.22 -11.68 -15.48
N LYS A 71 -10.93 -11.74 -15.80
CA LYS A 71 -10.22 -12.97 -16.21
C LYS A 71 -8.99 -13.16 -15.33
N THR A 72 -7.81 -13.23 -15.93
CA THR A 72 -6.56 -13.41 -15.19
C THR A 72 -5.73 -12.13 -15.25
N GLU A 73 -5.22 -11.69 -14.13
CA GLU A 73 -4.22 -10.63 -14.04
C GLU A 73 -3.03 -11.12 -13.21
N ILE A 74 -1.83 -11.03 -13.77
CA ILE A 74 -0.58 -11.33 -13.09
C ILE A 74 0.22 -10.04 -13.04
N ALA A 75 0.79 -9.73 -11.90
CA ALA A 75 1.64 -8.55 -11.76
C ALA A 75 2.82 -8.82 -10.83
N ALA A 76 3.91 -8.12 -11.11
CA ALA A 76 5.08 -8.05 -10.25
C ALA A 76 5.61 -6.62 -10.22
N SER A 77 6.14 -6.20 -9.10
CA SER A 77 6.70 -4.88 -8.89
C SER A 77 7.90 -4.93 -7.96
N TYR A 78 8.87 -4.05 -8.20
CA TYR A 78 10.00 -3.86 -7.32
C TYR A 78 10.18 -2.38 -7.01
N THR A 79 10.33 -2.08 -5.72
CA THR A 79 10.51 -0.72 -5.22
C THR A 79 11.87 -0.57 -4.57
N LEU A 80 12.68 0.35 -5.08
CA LEU A 80 13.86 0.88 -4.40
C LEU A 80 13.38 1.88 -3.35
N TRP A 81 13.26 1.42 -2.10
CA TRP A 81 12.72 2.22 -1.02
C TRP A 81 13.76 3.19 -0.50
N MET A 82 13.50 4.51 -0.66
CA MET A 82 14.47 5.55 -0.33
C MET A 82 15.83 5.23 -0.95
N GLN A 83 15.95 5.40 -2.26
CA GLN A 83 17.16 5.02 -3.02
C GLN A 83 18.42 5.54 -2.35
N GLY A 84 19.37 4.64 -2.10
CA GLY A 84 20.57 4.85 -1.29
C GLY A 84 20.49 4.24 0.13
N SER A 85 19.32 3.77 0.59
CA SER A 85 19.16 3.08 1.87
C SER A 85 19.53 1.59 1.84
N GLY A 86 19.62 0.99 0.66
CA GLY A 86 19.79 -0.46 0.51
C GLY A 86 18.50 -1.27 0.71
N VAL A 87 17.36 -0.60 0.99
CA VAL A 87 16.06 -1.26 1.23
C VAL A 87 15.30 -1.45 -0.08
N GLY A 88 14.79 -2.65 -0.30
CA GLY A 88 13.96 -3.00 -1.45
C GLY A 88 12.66 -3.68 -1.04
N VAL A 89 11.58 -3.44 -1.77
CA VAL A 89 10.29 -4.12 -1.60
C VAL A 89 9.92 -4.82 -2.90
N ALA A 90 9.88 -6.14 -2.86
CA ALA A 90 9.37 -6.97 -3.95
C ALA A 90 7.90 -7.29 -3.72
N HIS A 91 7.08 -7.18 -4.74
CA HIS A 91 5.67 -7.52 -4.70
C HIS A 91 5.31 -8.32 -5.95
N ALA A 92 4.56 -9.40 -5.80
CA ALA A 92 4.05 -10.19 -6.90
C ALA A 92 2.70 -10.80 -6.54
N GLY A 93 1.91 -11.14 -7.55
CA GLY A 93 0.65 -11.81 -7.30
C GLY A 93 -0.09 -12.17 -8.58
N ILE A 94 -1.18 -12.89 -8.37
CA ILE A 94 -2.11 -13.33 -9.40
C ILE A 94 -3.54 -13.13 -8.92
N ALA A 95 -4.39 -12.63 -9.80
CA ALA A 95 -5.83 -12.55 -9.59
C ALA A 95 -6.57 -13.29 -10.69
N GLN A 96 -7.63 -14.00 -10.30
CA GLN A 96 -8.47 -14.77 -11.19
C GLN A 96 -9.93 -14.42 -10.98
N GLY A 97 -10.55 -13.84 -12.02
CA GLY A 97 -11.99 -13.63 -12.09
C GLY A 97 -12.74 -14.92 -12.41
N PHE A 98 -13.90 -15.12 -11.82
CA PHE A 98 -14.80 -16.24 -12.10
C PHE A 98 -16.26 -15.82 -11.93
N LYS A 99 -17.15 -16.44 -12.73
CA LYS A 99 -18.59 -16.11 -12.75
C LYS A 99 -18.86 -14.61 -12.95
N GLU A 100 -18.00 -13.92 -13.70
CA GLU A 100 -18.08 -12.49 -14.09
C GLU A 100 -18.08 -11.48 -12.93
N VAL A 101 -18.53 -11.87 -11.76
CA VAL A 101 -18.73 -10.99 -10.59
C VAL A 101 -17.79 -11.25 -9.41
N ASN A 102 -17.10 -12.38 -9.38
CA ASN A 102 -16.22 -12.78 -8.28
C ASN A 102 -14.77 -12.81 -8.73
N THR A 103 -13.87 -12.47 -7.83
CA THR A 103 -12.42 -12.54 -8.06
C THR A 103 -11.71 -13.02 -6.82
N VAL A 104 -10.77 -13.93 -7.00
CA VAL A 104 -9.82 -14.35 -5.97
C VAL A 104 -8.43 -13.87 -6.36
N ALA A 105 -7.60 -13.59 -5.37
CA ALA A 105 -6.20 -13.26 -5.63
C ALA A 105 -5.29 -13.85 -4.56
N LEU A 106 -4.05 -14.10 -4.97
CA LEU A 106 -2.92 -14.44 -4.11
C LEU A 106 -1.83 -13.42 -4.35
N SER A 107 -1.28 -12.85 -3.29
CA SER A 107 -0.19 -11.89 -3.35
C SER A 107 0.91 -12.23 -2.35
N ILE A 108 2.12 -11.83 -2.67
CA ILE A 108 3.29 -11.95 -1.80
C ILE A 108 4.06 -10.64 -1.83
N GLN A 109 4.43 -10.15 -0.65
CA GLN A 109 5.35 -9.02 -0.48
C GLN A 109 6.53 -9.46 0.36
N ALA A 110 7.73 -9.18 -0.11
CA ALA A 110 8.97 -9.40 0.59
C ALA A 110 9.74 -8.09 0.73
N LEU A 111 10.21 -7.81 1.95
CA LEU A 111 11.05 -6.65 2.24
C LEU A 111 12.50 -7.13 2.38
N ASN A 112 13.40 -6.54 1.60
CA ASN A 112 14.83 -6.75 1.68
C ASN A 112 15.47 -5.57 2.40
N LEU A 113 16.03 -5.81 3.58
CA LEU A 113 16.71 -4.82 4.41
C LEU A 113 18.24 -4.90 4.28
N GLY A 114 18.74 -5.69 3.34
CA GLY A 114 20.16 -5.92 3.17
C GLY A 114 20.72 -6.93 4.17
N THR A 115 22.03 -6.95 4.28
CA THR A 115 22.77 -7.82 5.19
C THR A 115 23.27 -6.99 6.37
N ILE A 116 23.04 -7.48 7.59
CA ILE A 116 23.45 -6.83 8.85
C ILE A 116 24.56 -7.65 9.47
N GLU A 117 25.63 -6.99 9.87
CA GLU A 117 26.74 -7.63 10.57
C GLU A 117 26.35 -7.95 12.03
N ARG A 118 26.79 -9.11 12.49
CA ARG A 118 26.67 -9.47 13.91
C ARG A 118 27.79 -8.81 14.68
N THR A 119 27.41 -8.09 15.71
CA THR A 119 28.36 -7.46 16.66
C THR A 119 28.13 -7.97 18.07
N THR A 120 29.17 -7.99 18.87
CA THR A 120 29.13 -8.31 20.30
C THR A 120 29.94 -7.29 21.08
N THR A 121 29.82 -7.28 22.40
CA THR A 121 30.65 -6.45 23.27
C THR A 121 32.14 -6.70 23.08
N SER A 122 32.54 -7.92 22.72
CA SER A 122 33.92 -8.29 22.44
C SER A 122 34.39 -7.99 21.02
N ASN A 123 33.44 -7.91 20.06
CA ASN A 123 33.71 -7.63 18.65
C ASN A 123 32.71 -6.58 18.14
N PRO A 124 32.86 -5.31 18.58
CA PRO A 124 31.93 -4.24 18.18
C PRO A 124 32.00 -3.87 16.70
N GLU A 125 33.13 -4.11 16.04
CA GLU A 125 33.36 -3.88 14.61
C GLU A 125 32.79 -5.00 13.72
N GLY A 126 32.17 -6.04 14.28
CA GLY A 126 31.65 -7.17 13.52
C GLY A 126 32.69 -8.26 13.23
N GLY A 127 32.62 -8.85 12.03
CA GLY A 127 33.54 -9.91 11.58
C GLY A 127 33.25 -11.32 12.14
N ILE A 128 32.15 -11.48 12.87
CA ILE A 128 31.73 -12.78 13.47
C ILE A 128 30.54 -13.41 12.75
N GLY A 129 30.14 -12.83 11.64
CA GLY A 129 29.04 -13.32 10.79
C GLY A 129 28.01 -12.25 10.49
N THR A 130 27.06 -12.61 9.66
CA THR A 130 25.99 -11.70 9.21
C THR A 130 24.62 -12.38 9.33
N TYR A 131 23.56 -11.59 9.28
CA TYR A 131 22.20 -12.08 9.13
C TYR A 131 21.40 -11.18 8.19
N LYS A 132 20.33 -11.72 7.60
CA LYS A 132 19.40 -10.97 6.76
C LYS A 132 18.03 -10.97 7.43
N PRO A 133 17.48 -9.80 7.80
CA PRO A 133 16.10 -9.72 8.20
C PRO A 133 15.18 -10.18 7.05
N THR A 134 14.17 -10.94 7.38
CA THR A 134 13.20 -11.46 6.41
C THR A 134 11.80 -11.04 6.81
N PHE A 135 11.19 -10.13 6.06
CA PHE A 135 9.83 -9.68 6.28
C PHE A 135 9.01 -10.13 5.07
N LEU A 136 8.04 -11.00 5.35
CA LEU A 136 7.25 -11.67 4.33
C LEU A 136 5.77 -11.55 4.66
N ASN A 137 4.97 -11.04 3.72
CA ASN A 137 3.53 -10.94 3.83
C ASN A 137 2.89 -11.73 2.67
N ILE A 138 1.94 -12.61 2.98
CA ILE A 138 1.18 -13.38 1.99
C ILE A 138 -0.29 -13.00 2.16
N GLY A 139 -0.92 -12.52 1.09
CA GLY A 139 -2.32 -12.11 1.06
C GLY A 139 -3.17 -13.07 0.22
N VAL A 140 -4.29 -13.52 0.78
CA VAL A 140 -5.35 -14.21 0.05
C VAL A 140 -6.58 -13.31 0.06
N SER A 141 -7.07 -12.95 -1.11
CA SER A 141 -8.13 -11.96 -1.27
C SER A 141 -9.32 -12.55 -2.02
N PHE A 142 -10.50 -12.08 -1.63
CA PHE A 142 -11.76 -12.33 -2.34
C PHE A 142 -12.49 -11.00 -2.50
N ALA A 143 -12.99 -10.74 -3.72
CA ALA A 143 -13.82 -9.59 -4.00
C ALA A 143 -15.02 -9.98 -4.89
N ARG A 144 -16.09 -9.20 -4.77
CA ARG A 144 -17.32 -9.42 -5.52
C ARG A 144 -17.98 -8.10 -5.93
N GLU A 145 -18.51 -8.07 -7.14
CA GLU A 145 -19.49 -7.08 -7.56
C GLU A 145 -20.88 -7.50 -7.04
N PHE A 146 -21.43 -6.73 -6.12
CA PHE A 146 -22.76 -6.95 -5.58
C PHE A 146 -23.84 -6.39 -6.51
N SER A 147 -23.50 -5.33 -7.22
CA SER A 147 -24.31 -4.70 -8.26
C SER A 147 -23.39 -3.96 -9.24
N ASN A 148 -23.94 -3.41 -10.30
CA ASN A 148 -23.18 -2.59 -11.27
C ASN A 148 -22.47 -1.38 -10.62
N SER A 149 -22.93 -0.95 -9.45
CA SER A 149 -22.41 0.22 -8.75
C SER A 149 -21.60 -0.10 -7.50
N ILE A 150 -21.75 -1.29 -6.92
CA ILE A 150 -21.18 -1.62 -5.60
C ILE A 150 -20.33 -2.87 -5.73
N SER A 151 -19.09 -2.73 -5.34
CA SER A 151 -18.16 -3.85 -5.13
C SER A 151 -17.60 -3.85 -3.71
N GLY A 152 -17.27 -5.02 -3.23
CA GLY A 152 -16.65 -5.19 -1.92
C GLY A 152 -15.74 -6.40 -1.89
N GLY A 153 -14.86 -6.44 -0.90
CA GLY A 153 -13.93 -7.55 -0.77
C GLY A 153 -13.25 -7.61 0.60
N VAL A 154 -12.56 -8.71 0.82
CA VAL A 154 -11.81 -9.01 2.03
C VAL A 154 -10.49 -9.66 1.66
N THR A 155 -9.42 -9.31 2.37
CA THR A 155 -8.10 -9.95 2.29
C THR A 155 -7.74 -10.51 3.66
N LEU A 156 -7.33 -11.76 3.71
CA LEU A 156 -6.63 -12.35 4.86
C LEU A 156 -5.13 -12.32 4.55
N ARG A 157 -4.36 -11.73 5.47
CA ARG A 157 -2.91 -11.58 5.31
C ARG A 157 -2.16 -12.29 6.40
N LEU A 158 -1.21 -13.14 6.02
CA LEU A 158 -0.23 -13.75 6.92
C LEU A 158 1.02 -12.88 6.94
N ILE A 159 1.55 -12.63 8.13
CA ILE A 159 2.67 -11.72 8.38
C ILE A 159 3.75 -12.51 9.08
N ASN A 160 4.96 -12.47 8.55
CA ASN A 160 6.14 -13.09 9.17
C ASN A 160 7.31 -12.10 9.16
N GLU A 161 7.85 -11.81 10.34
CA GLU A 161 9.06 -11.02 10.53
C GLU A 161 10.14 -11.88 11.16
N GLY A 162 11.26 -12.07 10.47
CA GLY A 162 12.44 -12.78 10.93
C GLY A 162 13.63 -11.86 11.16
N LEU A 163 14.21 -11.88 12.33
CA LEU A 163 15.42 -11.11 12.73
C LEU A 163 16.46 -12.06 13.30
N GLY A 164 17.32 -12.62 12.44
CA GLY A 164 18.30 -13.62 12.86
C GLY A 164 17.62 -14.86 13.45
N ASN A 165 17.76 -15.07 14.75
CA ASN A 165 17.16 -16.20 15.47
C ASN A 165 15.85 -15.83 16.17
N LEU A 166 15.24 -14.67 15.81
CA LEU A 166 13.94 -14.24 16.31
C LEU A 166 12.92 -14.27 15.19
N ASN A 167 11.70 -14.68 15.51
CA ASN A 167 10.57 -14.71 14.60
C ASN A 167 9.32 -14.13 15.28
N ALA A 168 8.56 -13.30 14.55
CA ALA A 168 7.22 -12.86 14.91
C ALA A 168 6.26 -13.25 13.79
N PHE A 169 5.13 -13.85 14.15
CA PHE A 169 4.09 -14.28 13.23
C PHE A 169 2.75 -13.69 13.66
N GLY A 170 1.98 -13.24 12.67
CA GLY A 170 0.65 -12.71 12.88
C GLY A 170 -0.24 -12.85 11.65
N PHE A 171 -1.47 -12.43 11.79
CA PHE A 171 -2.41 -12.30 10.68
C PHE A 171 -3.22 -11.02 10.80
N SER A 172 -3.62 -10.48 9.66
CA SER A 172 -4.53 -9.34 9.57
C SER A 172 -5.63 -9.59 8.55
N VAL A 173 -6.71 -8.84 8.72
CA VAL A 173 -7.85 -8.78 7.80
C VAL A 173 -7.94 -7.35 7.29
N ASP A 174 -8.07 -7.23 5.96
CA ASP A 174 -8.40 -5.99 5.29
C ASP A 174 -9.79 -6.13 4.67
N ALA A 175 -10.61 -5.08 4.72
CA ALA A 175 -11.92 -5.04 4.10
C ALA A 175 -12.09 -3.75 3.32
N GLY A 176 -12.84 -3.80 2.23
CA GLY A 176 -13.06 -2.61 1.41
C GLY A 176 -14.36 -2.63 0.64
N LEU A 177 -14.84 -1.43 0.35
CA LEU A 177 -16.02 -1.16 -0.48
C LEU A 177 -15.67 -0.08 -1.50
N GLN A 178 -16.22 -0.23 -2.70
CA GLN A 178 -16.23 0.82 -3.73
C GLN A 178 -17.65 1.01 -4.23
N TYR A 179 -18.01 2.26 -4.47
CA TYR A 179 -19.28 2.68 -5.05
C TYR A 179 -19.01 3.57 -6.25
N VAL A 180 -19.57 3.18 -7.39
CA VAL A 180 -19.44 3.89 -8.65
C VAL A 180 -20.81 4.40 -9.07
N THR A 181 -20.91 5.66 -9.48
CA THR A 181 -22.17 6.30 -9.86
C THR A 181 -21.94 7.42 -10.88
N GLY A 182 -23.01 8.07 -11.28
CA GLY A 182 -23.01 9.14 -12.26
C GLY A 182 -23.39 8.68 -13.66
N PRO A 183 -23.74 9.61 -14.56
CA PRO A 183 -24.28 9.29 -15.91
C PRO A 183 -23.31 8.53 -16.82
N LYS A 184 -22.02 8.48 -16.46
CA LYS A 184 -20.93 7.81 -17.21
C LYS A 184 -20.05 6.98 -16.27
N ASP A 185 -20.58 6.52 -15.14
CA ASP A 185 -19.82 5.84 -14.08
C ASP A 185 -18.58 6.63 -13.68
N ASN A 186 -18.73 7.95 -13.59
CA ASN A 186 -17.63 8.88 -13.47
C ASN A 186 -17.42 9.43 -12.07
N ILE A 187 -18.21 9.00 -11.10
CA ILE A 187 -18.07 9.37 -9.68
C ILE A 187 -17.76 8.10 -8.90
N HIS A 188 -16.65 8.09 -8.20
CA HIS A 188 -16.17 6.95 -7.44
C HIS A 188 -16.02 7.32 -5.98
N PHE A 189 -16.49 6.45 -5.10
CA PHE A 189 -16.25 6.49 -3.66
C PHE A 189 -15.63 5.18 -3.22
N GLY A 190 -14.76 5.25 -2.23
CA GLY A 190 -14.12 4.07 -1.67
C GLY A 190 -13.86 4.22 -0.20
N VAL A 191 -14.07 3.13 0.53
CA VAL A 191 -13.72 3.01 1.95
C VAL A 191 -12.96 1.71 2.12
N SER A 192 -11.87 1.74 2.86
CA SER A 192 -11.15 0.53 3.24
C SER A 192 -10.62 0.59 4.67
N LEU A 193 -10.75 -0.50 5.37
CA LEU A 193 -10.15 -0.73 6.68
C LEU A 193 -9.07 -1.80 6.51
N ARG A 194 -7.85 -1.50 6.95
CA ARG A 194 -6.67 -2.32 6.68
C ARG A 194 -5.92 -2.67 7.95
N ASN A 195 -5.21 -3.81 7.90
CA ASN A 195 -4.30 -4.28 8.93
C ASN A 195 -4.98 -4.47 10.30
N VAL A 196 -6.24 -4.87 10.33
CA VAL A 196 -6.93 -5.24 11.57
C VAL A 196 -6.56 -6.68 11.91
N GLY A 197 -5.84 -6.90 12.98
CA GLY A 197 -5.35 -8.24 13.28
C GLY A 197 -4.88 -8.45 14.71
N THR A 198 -4.25 -9.60 14.93
CA THR A 198 -3.73 -9.96 16.25
C THR A 198 -2.41 -9.28 16.54
N PRO A 199 -2.17 -8.85 17.77
CA PRO A 199 -0.84 -8.40 18.19
C PRO A 199 0.22 -9.48 17.94
N MET A 200 1.37 -9.07 17.44
CA MET A 200 2.52 -9.93 17.20
C MET A 200 3.50 -9.88 18.36
N LYS A 201 4.36 -10.88 18.45
CA LYS A 201 5.40 -10.97 19.46
C LYS A 201 6.59 -11.73 18.90
N PHE A 202 7.80 -11.21 19.09
CA PHE A 202 9.01 -11.94 18.78
C PHE A 202 9.24 -13.10 19.76
N LYS A 203 9.69 -14.22 19.21
CA LYS A 203 10.08 -15.44 19.94
C LYS A 203 11.35 -15.99 19.29
N GLY A 204 12.16 -16.68 20.07
CA GLY A 204 13.37 -17.37 19.59
C GLY A 204 14.52 -17.30 20.57
N ASP A 205 15.57 -18.05 20.28
CA ASP A 205 16.70 -18.29 21.18
C ASP A 205 17.55 -17.03 21.46
N ALA A 206 17.46 -16.02 20.59
CA ALA A 206 18.17 -14.75 20.83
C ALA A 206 17.61 -13.93 22.01
N LEU A 207 16.46 -14.34 22.59
CA LEU A 207 15.95 -13.76 23.84
C LEU A 207 16.58 -14.41 25.09
N ALA A 208 17.23 -15.57 24.95
CA ALA A 208 17.87 -16.26 26.05
C ALA A 208 19.24 -15.64 26.36
N ASN A 209 19.46 -15.28 27.60
CA ASN A 209 20.74 -14.79 28.10
C ASN A 209 21.30 -15.73 29.18
N SER A 210 22.58 -16.01 29.09
CA SER A 210 23.27 -16.75 30.13
C SER A 210 23.79 -15.79 31.20
N VAL A 211 23.31 -15.92 32.42
CA VAL A 211 23.71 -15.11 33.57
C VAL A 211 24.50 -15.98 34.50
N GLN A 212 25.72 -15.51 34.88
CA GLN A 212 26.54 -16.17 35.86
C GLN A 212 26.14 -15.68 37.26
N ILE A 213 25.66 -16.58 38.09
CA ILE A 213 25.33 -16.28 39.48
C ILE A 213 26.52 -16.71 40.34
N VAL A 214 27.10 -15.73 41.02
CA VAL A 214 28.20 -15.95 41.99
C VAL A 214 27.58 -16.04 43.37
N SER A 215 27.56 -17.25 43.92
CA SER A 215 27.15 -17.57 45.29
C SER A 215 28.26 -18.41 45.93
N ALA A 216 27.99 -19.22 46.94
CA ALA A 216 28.92 -20.18 47.47
C ALA A 216 29.49 -21.16 46.44
N THR A 217 28.72 -21.42 45.36
CA THR A 217 29.13 -22.08 44.14
C THR A 217 28.72 -21.24 42.95
N THR A 218 29.62 -21.08 41.96
CA THR A 218 29.34 -20.37 40.73
C THR A 218 28.59 -21.29 39.77
N TYR A 219 27.40 -20.87 39.29
CA TYR A 219 26.65 -21.62 38.29
C TYR A 219 26.11 -20.68 37.23
N GLN A 220 25.87 -21.21 36.02
CA GLN A 220 25.25 -20.49 34.92
C GLN A 220 23.73 -20.74 34.93
N LEU A 221 22.96 -19.68 34.80
CA LEU A 221 21.51 -19.72 34.64
C LEU A 221 21.15 -19.12 33.29
N THR A 222 20.39 -19.85 32.51
CA THR A 222 19.79 -19.30 31.28
C THR A 222 18.46 -18.61 31.64
N VAL A 223 18.38 -17.31 31.32
CA VAL A 223 17.22 -16.49 31.60
C VAL A 223 16.63 -16.05 30.25
N ASP A 224 15.37 -16.32 30.03
CA ASP A 224 14.64 -15.86 28.85
C ASP A 224 14.06 -14.45 29.07
N ASN A 225 14.48 -13.50 28.25
CA ASN A 225 13.87 -12.18 28.21
C ASN A 225 12.50 -12.26 27.54
N LYS A 226 11.50 -11.65 28.15
CA LYS A 226 10.16 -11.56 27.57
C LYS A 226 10.09 -10.39 26.58
N ALA A 227 9.90 -10.68 25.28
CA ALA A 227 9.52 -9.65 24.34
C ALA A 227 8.09 -9.18 24.61
N ASN A 228 7.82 -7.90 24.48
CA ASN A 228 6.46 -7.36 24.53
C ASN A 228 5.71 -7.66 23.23
N LYS A 229 4.38 -7.67 23.30
CA LYS A 229 3.52 -7.69 22.12
C LYS A 229 3.49 -6.30 21.50
N PHE A 230 3.38 -6.23 20.18
CA PHE A 230 3.13 -5.01 19.43
C PHE A 230 1.87 -5.17 18.56
N GLU A 231 1.15 -4.09 18.36
CA GLU A 231 -0.06 -4.06 17.56
C GLU A 231 0.26 -3.86 16.08
N LEU A 232 -0.69 -4.18 15.20
CA LEU A 232 -0.56 -3.94 13.76
C LEU A 232 -1.00 -2.50 13.42
N PRO A 233 -0.37 -1.87 12.41
CA PRO A 233 -0.64 -0.48 12.05
C PRO A 233 -1.97 -0.36 11.29
N THR A 234 -3.07 -0.39 12.02
CA THR A 234 -4.44 -0.29 11.49
C THR A 234 -4.67 1.06 10.82
N GLN A 235 -5.30 1.06 9.65
CA GLN A 235 -5.56 2.26 8.86
C GLN A 235 -6.97 2.21 8.25
N LEU A 236 -7.71 3.31 8.40
CA LEU A 236 -8.97 3.58 7.70
C LEU A 236 -8.71 4.56 6.55
N ASN A 237 -9.12 4.20 5.33
CA ASN A 237 -9.02 5.08 4.18
C ASN A 237 -10.43 5.39 3.65
N ILE A 238 -10.66 6.66 3.31
CA ILE A 238 -11.88 7.15 2.68
C ILE A 238 -11.46 7.98 1.48
N GLY A 239 -11.93 7.63 0.29
CA GLY A 239 -11.56 8.30 -0.94
C GLY A 239 -12.75 8.64 -1.81
N ALA A 240 -12.56 9.68 -2.63
CA ALA A 240 -13.46 10.04 -3.72
C ALA A 240 -12.63 10.32 -4.98
N ALA A 241 -13.18 10.00 -6.14
CA ALA A 241 -12.57 10.33 -7.42
C ALA A 241 -13.64 10.73 -8.44
N TYR A 242 -13.24 11.54 -9.40
CA TYR A 242 -14.09 12.02 -10.45
C TYR A 242 -13.39 11.95 -11.81
N ASP A 243 -14.00 11.25 -12.76
CA ASP A 243 -13.49 11.09 -14.12
C ASP A 243 -14.13 12.10 -15.06
N ILE A 244 -13.30 12.87 -15.76
CA ILE A 244 -13.69 13.79 -16.84
C ILE A 244 -13.27 13.16 -18.14
N TRP A 245 -14.26 12.70 -18.91
CA TRP A 245 -14.06 12.09 -20.22
C TRP A 245 -14.15 13.12 -21.32
N MET A 246 -13.16 13.15 -22.24
CA MET A 246 -13.05 14.11 -23.32
C MET A 246 -12.67 13.40 -24.62
N GLY A 247 -13.10 13.97 -25.76
CA GLY A 247 -12.79 13.46 -27.11
C GLY A 247 -14.02 12.83 -27.80
N LYS A 248 -13.78 12.25 -28.97
CA LYS A 248 -14.85 11.65 -29.79
C LYS A 248 -15.34 10.36 -29.14
N LYS A 249 -16.67 10.24 -28.95
CA LYS A 249 -17.30 8.97 -28.62
C LYS A 249 -17.01 7.98 -29.74
N LYS A 250 -16.26 6.93 -29.49
CA LYS A 250 -16.30 5.73 -30.31
C LYS A 250 -17.43 4.86 -29.78
N GLU A 251 -18.37 4.52 -30.63
CA GLU A 251 -19.35 3.46 -30.34
C GLU A 251 -18.56 2.16 -30.15
N VAL A 252 -18.49 1.71 -28.94
CA VAL A 252 -17.93 0.43 -28.53
C VAL A 252 -19.02 -0.25 -27.73
N LYS A 253 -19.02 -1.58 -27.75
CA LYS A 253 -20.01 -2.47 -27.13
C LYS A 253 -20.62 -1.95 -25.82
N PRO A 254 -21.85 -2.31 -25.45
CA PRO A 254 -22.47 -1.88 -24.21
C PRO A 254 -21.50 -2.05 -23.04
N ASN A 255 -21.25 -0.98 -22.29
CA ASN A 255 -20.33 -0.86 -21.15
C ASN A 255 -18.84 -0.61 -21.43
N GLU A 256 -18.40 -0.31 -22.64
CA GLU A 256 -17.05 0.20 -22.90
C GLU A 256 -17.09 1.69 -23.27
N TYR A 257 -16.90 2.57 -22.28
CA TYR A 257 -16.68 4.01 -22.53
C TYR A 257 -15.21 4.22 -22.92
N LYS A 258 -14.94 4.29 -24.21
CA LYS A 258 -13.62 4.69 -24.73
C LYS A 258 -13.73 6.08 -25.33
N GLN A 259 -13.41 7.09 -24.55
CA GLN A 259 -13.06 8.40 -25.07
C GLN A 259 -11.54 8.48 -25.19
N ASP A 260 -11.05 9.36 -26.08
CA ASP A 260 -9.61 9.43 -26.36
C ASP A 260 -8.82 9.94 -25.16
N TYR A 261 -9.45 10.72 -24.26
CA TYR A 261 -8.78 11.33 -23.11
C TYR A 261 -9.64 11.19 -21.84
N ARG A 262 -8.96 10.95 -20.73
CA ARG A 262 -9.55 10.96 -19.39
C ARG A 262 -8.70 11.82 -18.45
N ILE A 263 -9.34 12.63 -17.64
CA ILE A 263 -8.70 13.26 -16.47
C ILE A 263 -9.43 12.74 -15.25
N THR A 264 -8.71 12.11 -14.34
CA THR A 264 -9.23 11.68 -13.03
C THR A 264 -8.67 12.62 -11.97
N ALA A 265 -9.56 13.26 -11.22
CA ALA A 265 -9.21 13.97 -10.00
C ALA A 265 -9.60 13.11 -8.80
N LEU A 266 -8.73 13.00 -7.81
CA LEU A 266 -8.99 12.21 -6.61
C LEU A 266 -8.61 12.96 -5.35
N ALA A 267 -9.33 12.65 -4.27
CA ALA A 267 -9.03 13.06 -2.92
C ALA A 267 -9.17 11.86 -1.99
N ASN A 268 -8.31 11.78 -0.99
CA ASN A 268 -8.30 10.68 -0.02
C ASN A 268 -7.95 11.19 1.37
N PHE A 269 -8.60 10.62 2.36
CA PHE A 269 -8.27 10.73 3.77
C PHE A 269 -7.86 9.36 4.30
N ALA A 270 -6.78 9.31 5.07
CA ALA A 270 -6.32 8.10 5.73
C ALA A 270 -6.09 8.38 7.21
N SER A 271 -6.88 7.74 8.07
CA SER A 271 -6.70 7.78 9.51
C SER A 271 -5.80 6.64 9.95
N ASN A 272 -4.74 6.97 10.69
CA ASN A 272 -3.74 6.04 11.20
C ASN A 272 -3.91 5.86 12.71
N ALA A 273 -4.19 4.64 13.16
CA ALA A 273 -4.36 4.34 14.58
C ALA A 273 -3.10 4.63 15.43
N PHE A 274 -1.92 4.66 14.82
CA PHE A 274 -0.62 4.82 15.47
C PHE A 274 0.23 5.92 14.84
N GLY A 275 -0.38 7.00 14.42
CA GLY A 275 0.36 8.10 13.80
C GLY A 275 -0.51 9.24 13.34
N ASN A 276 0.05 10.13 12.52
CA ASN A 276 -0.68 11.23 11.92
C ASN A 276 -1.65 10.75 10.85
N ASP A 277 -2.75 11.48 10.73
CA ASP A 277 -3.65 11.37 9.57
C ASP A 277 -2.97 11.89 8.31
N HIS A 278 -3.34 11.28 7.19
CA HIS A 278 -2.89 11.69 5.87
C HIS A 278 -4.07 12.20 5.04
N TYR A 279 -3.87 13.33 4.40
CA TYR A 279 -4.78 13.89 3.42
C TYR A 279 -4.06 13.89 2.07
N GLY A 280 -4.74 13.53 1.02
CA GLY A 280 -4.12 13.49 -0.29
C GLY A 280 -5.03 13.93 -1.40
N VAL A 281 -4.42 14.55 -2.40
CA VAL A 281 -5.05 14.89 -3.68
C VAL A 281 -4.20 14.39 -4.82
N GLY A 282 -4.82 14.01 -5.90
CA GLY A 282 -4.11 13.52 -7.08
C GLY A 282 -4.87 13.78 -8.37
N LEU A 283 -4.10 13.80 -9.45
CA LEU A 283 -4.60 13.92 -10.81
C LEU A 283 -3.97 12.83 -11.68
N GLU A 284 -4.75 12.25 -12.57
CA GLU A 284 -4.26 11.36 -13.63
C GLU A 284 -4.81 11.84 -14.98
N PHE A 285 -3.93 11.93 -15.96
CA PHE A 285 -4.28 12.12 -17.36
C PHE A 285 -4.08 10.80 -18.09
N GLY A 286 -5.12 10.28 -18.74
CA GLY A 286 -5.09 9.08 -19.57
C GLY A 286 -5.32 9.42 -21.05
N TRP A 287 -4.45 8.91 -21.92
CA TRP A 287 -4.59 8.96 -23.36
C TRP A 287 -4.89 7.56 -23.90
N LYS A 288 -6.11 7.36 -24.40
CA LYS A 288 -6.62 6.08 -24.94
C LYS A 288 -6.47 4.89 -23.98
N GLU A 289 -6.35 5.15 -22.67
CA GLU A 289 -6.01 4.15 -21.66
C GLU A 289 -4.74 3.32 -22.03
N MET A 290 -3.88 3.91 -22.85
CA MET A 290 -2.58 3.34 -23.22
C MET A 290 -1.42 4.06 -22.53
N LEU A 291 -1.50 5.38 -22.41
CA LEU A 291 -0.53 6.18 -21.67
C LEU A 291 -1.28 6.93 -20.57
N MET A 292 -0.89 6.71 -19.34
CA MET A 292 -1.42 7.42 -18.18
C MET A 292 -0.28 8.10 -17.44
N ILE A 293 -0.44 9.37 -17.14
CA ILE A 293 0.52 10.15 -16.35
C ILE A 293 -0.22 10.65 -15.12
N ARG A 294 0.41 10.55 -13.95
CA ARG A 294 -0.19 10.90 -12.68
C ARG A 294 0.72 11.68 -11.78
N GLY A 295 0.12 12.49 -10.94
CA GLY A 295 0.79 13.20 -9.87
C GLY A 295 -0.12 13.31 -8.66
N ALA A 296 0.46 13.28 -7.47
CA ALA A 296 -0.28 13.38 -6.22
C ALA A 296 0.53 14.11 -5.16
N TYR A 297 -0.17 14.67 -4.21
CA TYR A 297 0.43 15.29 -3.04
C TYR A 297 -0.26 14.79 -1.77
N ARG A 298 0.56 14.30 -0.82
CA ARG A 298 0.12 13.85 0.49
C ARG A 298 0.50 14.87 1.55
N PHE A 299 -0.47 15.28 2.33
CA PHE A 299 -0.31 16.15 3.48
C PHE A 299 -0.39 15.34 4.77
N GLU A 300 0.43 15.71 5.73
CA GLU A 300 0.34 15.26 7.11
C GLU A 300 0.75 16.40 8.04
N SER A 301 0.31 16.33 9.29
CA SER A 301 0.69 17.34 10.29
C SER A 301 2.20 17.40 10.47
N GLY A 302 2.78 18.60 10.51
CA GLY A 302 4.21 18.82 10.68
C GLY A 302 5.06 18.66 9.42
N LEU A 303 4.49 18.36 8.25
CA LEU A 303 5.24 18.12 7.01
C LEU A 303 6.16 19.28 6.57
N PHE A 304 5.75 20.52 6.81
CA PHE A 304 6.45 21.71 6.32
C PHE A 304 7.49 22.26 7.29
N LYS A 305 7.52 21.79 8.53
CA LYS A 305 8.47 22.26 9.57
C LYS A 305 9.44 21.13 9.89
N ASP A 306 10.74 21.38 9.79
CA ASP A 306 11.77 20.39 10.02
C ASP A 306 11.74 19.82 11.46
N GLU A 307 11.42 20.67 12.43
CA GLU A 307 11.33 20.31 13.86
C GLU A 307 10.16 19.34 14.17
N THR A 308 9.09 19.41 13.41
CA THR A 308 7.87 18.60 13.64
C THR A 308 7.68 17.50 12.61
N ARG A 309 8.55 17.44 11.60
CA ARG A 309 8.49 16.43 10.55
C ARG A 309 8.85 15.05 11.12
N VAL A 310 7.97 14.09 10.89
CA VAL A 310 8.13 12.71 11.39
C VAL A 310 8.59 11.72 10.33
N ASN A 311 8.64 12.13 9.05
CA ASN A 311 9.12 11.29 7.97
C ASN A 311 9.96 12.05 6.93
N VAL A 312 10.73 11.30 6.14
CA VAL A 312 11.67 11.87 5.15
C VAL A 312 11.00 12.31 3.86
N TYR A 313 9.76 11.99 3.65
CA TYR A 313 9.05 12.30 2.40
C TYR A 313 8.56 13.75 2.37
N THR A 314 8.55 14.34 1.16
CA THR A 314 8.08 15.72 0.95
C THR A 314 6.59 15.82 0.65
N GLY A 315 5.91 14.68 0.48
CA GLY A 315 4.50 14.61 0.10
C GLY A 315 4.26 14.50 -1.41
N LEU A 316 5.23 14.79 -2.26
CA LEU A 316 5.09 14.71 -3.71
C LEU A 316 5.27 13.29 -4.23
N ALA A 317 4.37 12.84 -5.11
CA ALA A 317 4.51 11.63 -5.91
C ALA A 317 4.13 11.90 -7.36
N ALA A 318 4.77 11.15 -8.27
CA ALA A 318 4.45 11.14 -9.69
C ALA A 318 4.61 9.73 -10.24
N GLY A 319 4.00 9.45 -11.39
CA GLY A 319 4.15 8.16 -12.05
C GLY A 319 3.56 8.14 -13.45
N PHE A 320 3.87 7.10 -14.18
CA PHE A 320 3.24 6.83 -15.46
C PHE A 320 2.95 5.33 -15.63
N THR A 321 2.03 5.04 -16.51
CA THR A 321 1.73 3.69 -16.99
C THR A 321 1.71 3.70 -18.50
N PHE A 322 2.38 2.74 -19.10
CA PHE A 322 2.22 2.40 -20.50
C PHE A 322 1.53 1.04 -20.59
N ASP A 323 0.33 0.99 -21.17
CA ASP A 323 -0.52 -0.19 -21.26
C ASP A 323 -0.77 -0.53 -22.74
N ALA A 324 -0.09 -1.57 -23.24
CA ALA A 324 -0.14 -1.97 -24.64
C ALA A 324 -1.04 -3.20 -24.85
N PRO A 325 -1.97 -3.18 -25.80
CA PRO A 325 -2.67 -4.38 -26.20
C PRO A 325 -1.71 -5.29 -26.98
N LEU A 326 -1.59 -6.55 -26.57
CA LEU A 326 -0.78 -7.56 -27.25
C LEU A 326 -1.59 -8.29 -28.33
N LYS A 327 -2.90 -8.35 -28.18
CA LYS A 327 -3.82 -8.88 -29.20
C LYS A 327 -4.65 -7.77 -29.81
N LYS A 328 -5.01 -7.93 -31.10
CA LYS A 328 -5.82 -6.95 -31.87
C LYS A 328 -7.19 -6.71 -31.25
N ASP A 329 -7.77 -7.73 -30.60
CA ASP A 329 -9.05 -7.63 -29.89
C ASP A 329 -8.94 -6.93 -28.53
N GLY A 330 -7.72 -6.60 -28.08
CA GLY A 330 -7.46 -5.95 -26.80
C GLY A 330 -7.67 -6.85 -25.58
N SER A 331 -7.91 -8.15 -25.76
CA SER A 331 -8.18 -9.09 -24.66
C SER A 331 -6.95 -9.34 -23.79
N THR A 332 -5.78 -9.27 -24.38
CA THR A 332 -4.49 -9.46 -23.68
C THR A 332 -3.72 -8.15 -23.71
N ARG A 333 -3.29 -7.69 -22.54
CA ARG A 333 -2.59 -6.41 -22.38
C ARG A 333 -1.35 -6.58 -21.50
N LEU A 334 -0.31 -5.81 -21.82
CA LEU A 334 0.90 -5.68 -21.01
C LEU A 334 1.03 -4.24 -20.56
N SER A 335 1.13 -4.01 -19.27
CA SER A 335 1.38 -2.70 -18.70
C SER A 335 2.74 -2.63 -18.04
N ILE A 336 3.41 -1.50 -18.24
CA ILE A 336 4.62 -1.11 -17.53
C ILE A 336 4.26 0.10 -16.68
N ASP A 337 4.47 -0.01 -15.39
CA ASP A 337 4.19 1.03 -14.42
C ASP A 337 5.48 1.55 -13.81
N TYR A 338 5.59 2.86 -13.66
CA TYR A 338 6.68 3.50 -12.93
C TYR A 338 6.12 4.56 -11.99
N SER A 339 6.75 4.70 -10.83
CA SER A 339 6.45 5.79 -9.91
C SER A 339 7.66 6.28 -9.15
N PHE A 340 7.57 7.53 -8.75
CA PHE A 340 8.55 8.25 -7.96
C PHE A 340 7.86 8.94 -6.77
N ARG A 341 8.45 8.85 -5.58
CA ARG A 341 8.04 9.59 -4.39
C ARG A 341 9.23 10.38 -3.86
N ALA A 342 9.05 11.69 -3.77
CA ALA A 342 10.12 12.60 -3.39
C ALA A 342 10.46 12.53 -1.90
N THR A 343 11.74 12.48 -1.58
CA THR A 343 12.29 12.51 -0.23
C THR A 343 13.21 13.71 -0.05
N LYS A 344 13.47 14.09 1.20
CA LYS A 344 14.35 15.21 1.53
C LYS A 344 15.83 14.80 1.58
N THR A 345 16.12 13.61 2.08
CA THR A 345 17.49 13.17 2.37
C THR A 345 18.00 12.13 1.37
N PHE A 346 17.12 11.26 0.87
CA PHE A 346 17.46 10.21 -0.08
C PHE A 346 17.15 10.65 -1.52
N LEU A 347 17.56 9.86 -2.50
CA LEU A 347 17.29 10.11 -3.92
C LEU A 347 15.84 9.80 -4.35
N GLY A 348 14.92 9.66 -3.38
CA GLY A 348 13.53 9.31 -3.61
C GLY A 348 13.25 7.81 -3.49
N THR A 349 11.98 7.44 -3.62
CA THR A 349 11.56 6.05 -3.72
C THR A 349 11.07 5.79 -5.13
N HIS A 350 11.64 4.82 -5.80
CA HIS A 350 11.32 4.45 -7.18
C HIS A 350 10.67 3.08 -7.20
N ALA A 351 9.55 2.95 -7.88
CA ALA A 351 8.91 1.65 -8.09
C ALA A 351 8.72 1.38 -9.58
N ILE A 352 9.01 0.15 -9.99
CA ILE A 352 8.79 -0.35 -11.35
C ILE A 352 7.90 -1.58 -11.24
N GLY A 353 6.87 -1.67 -12.06
CA GLY A 353 5.93 -2.76 -12.11
C GLY A 353 5.65 -3.23 -13.52
N LEU A 354 5.37 -4.53 -13.63
CA LEU A 354 4.87 -5.17 -14.83
C LEU A 354 3.54 -5.82 -14.49
N ARG A 355 2.56 -5.67 -15.38
CA ARG A 355 1.24 -6.25 -15.22
C ARG A 355 0.77 -6.83 -16.54
N PHE A 356 0.29 -8.07 -16.48
CA PHE A 356 -0.19 -8.83 -17.61
C PHE A 356 -1.65 -9.21 -17.39
N LYS A 357 -2.52 -8.81 -18.31
CA LYS A 357 -3.95 -9.12 -18.32
C LYS A 357 -4.29 -10.05 -19.47
N LEU A 358 -5.02 -11.12 -19.17
CA LEU A 358 -5.49 -12.12 -20.13
C LEU A 358 -6.97 -11.97 -20.44
#